data_d9aae1d0b4fba56a1ebec5a20f8c1633
#
_entry.id   d9aae1d0b4fba56a1ebec5a20f8c1633
#
_cell.length_a   1.000
_cell.length_b   1.000
_cell.length_c   1.000
_cell.angle_alpha   90.00
_cell.angle_beta   90.00
_cell.angle_gamma   90.00
#
_symmetry.space_group_name_H-M   'P 1'
#
loop_
_entity.id
_entity.type
_entity.pdbx_description
1 polymer ?
#
loop_
_entity_poly.entity_id
_entity_poly.type
_entity_poly.pdbx_seq_one_letter_code
_entity_poly.pdbx_strand_id
1 'polypeptide(L)'
;LHPRPRRQRQMCIRDREKFLKEILKNDLTFGIGPAGTGKTFLAVAVAVSELMLNKVQKIILARPAVEAGEHLGFLPGDLSQKVDPYLKPLYDALYEMIGPERVNKLLERGIIELAPLAYMRGRTLNNSYIILDEAQNCTKSQMKMFLTRIGFGSSAIVTGDITQTDLPKGSKSGLLDAIEAVSYTHLTLPTRS
;
A
#
# COMPACT_ATOMS: atom_id res chain seq x y z
N LEU A 1 -9.92 11.60 -27.38
CA LEU A 1 -9.44 10.37 -26.72
C LEU A 1 -8.82 9.47 -27.80
N HIS A 2 -7.50 9.51 -27.98
CA HIS A 2 -6.83 8.58 -28.86
C HIS A 2 -6.84 7.17 -28.22
N PRO A 3 -7.37 6.15 -28.89
CA PRO A 3 -7.31 4.79 -28.41
C PRO A 3 -5.85 4.33 -28.37
N ARG A 4 -5.38 3.90 -27.21
CA ARG A 4 -4.04 3.33 -27.07
C ARG A 4 -3.91 2.11 -27.99
N PRO A 5 -2.79 1.93 -28.70
CA PRO A 5 -2.61 0.80 -29.62
C PRO A 5 -2.73 -0.54 -28.86
N ARG A 6 -3.26 -1.56 -29.53
CA ARG A 6 -3.52 -2.91 -28.96
C ARG A 6 -2.33 -3.52 -28.21
N ARG A 7 -1.11 -3.23 -28.65
CA ARG A 7 0.14 -3.73 -28.03
C ARG A 7 0.37 -3.17 -26.61
N GLN A 8 0.04 -1.90 -26.37
CA GLN A 8 0.15 -1.28 -25.03
C GLN A 8 -0.93 -1.81 -24.08
N ARG A 9 -2.11 -2.14 -24.58
CA ARG A 9 -3.18 -2.78 -23.80
C ARG A 9 -2.80 -4.19 -23.35
N GLN A 10 -2.17 -4.99 -24.20
CA GLN A 10 -1.71 -6.35 -23.86
C GLN A 10 -0.58 -6.33 -22.82
N MET A 11 0.36 -5.37 -22.91
CA MET A 11 1.43 -5.20 -21.91
C MET A 11 0.85 -4.87 -20.51
N CYS A 12 -0.09 -3.94 -20.43
CA CYS A 12 -0.78 -3.60 -19.17
C CYS A 12 -1.53 -4.79 -18.54
N ILE A 13 -2.17 -5.65 -19.33
CA ILE A 13 -2.88 -6.83 -18.82
C ILE A 13 -1.89 -7.85 -18.28
N ARG A 14 -0.83 -8.15 -19.03
CA ARG A 14 0.21 -9.11 -18.62
C ARG A 14 0.93 -8.66 -17.34
N ASP A 15 1.23 -7.37 -17.20
CA ASP A 15 1.87 -6.82 -16.00
C ASP A 15 0.95 -6.91 -14.79
N ARG A 16 -0.36 -6.67 -14.96
CA ARG A 16 -1.36 -6.86 -13.90
C ARG A 16 -1.48 -8.31 -13.47
N GLU A 17 -1.53 -9.26 -14.42
CA GLU A 17 -1.55 -10.69 -14.11
C GLU A 17 -0.29 -11.14 -13.37
N LYS A 18 0.89 -10.64 -13.78
CA LYS A 18 2.14 -10.92 -13.09
C LYS A 18 2.11 -10.38 -11.67
N PHE A 19 1.68 -9.13 -11.49
CA PHE A 19 1.56 -8.51 -10.16
C PHE A 19 0.63 -9.29 -9.25
N LEU A 20 -0.55 -9.71 -9.74
CA LEU A 20 -1.48 -10.54 -8.98
C LEU A 20 -0.87 -11.88 -8.58
N LYS A 21 -0.14 -12.55 -9.48
CA LYS A 21 0.54 -13.82 -9.18
C LYS A 21 1.60 -13.65 -8.09
N GLU A 22 2.37 -12.57 -8.15
CA GLU A 22 3.40 -12.28 -7.13
C GLU A 22 2.78 -11.96 -5.77
N ILE A 23 1.68 -11.20 -5.74
CA ILE A 23 0.95 -10.90 -4.50
C ILE A 23 0.44 -12.18 -3.84
N LEU A 24 -0.15 -13.09 -4.61
CA LEU A 24 -0.75 -14.32 -4.07
C LEU A 24 0.30 -15.37 -3.63
N LYS A 25 1.54 -15.21 -4.06
CA LYS A 25 2.63 -16.16 -3.79
C LYS A 25 3.51 -15.75 -2.61
N ASN A 26 3.59 -14.46 -2.31
CA ASN A 26 4.56 -13.92 -1.37
C ASN A 26 3.88 -13.19 -0.21
N ASP A 27 4.47 -13.28 0.99
CA ASP A 27 3.99 -12.56 2.17
C ASP A 27 4.27 -11.05 2.11
N LEU A 28 5.27 -10.64 1.33
CA LEU A 28 5.60 -9.24 1.08
C LEU A 28 5.85 -9.00 -0.41
N THR A 29 5.08 -8.07 -0.98
CA THR A 29 5.19 -7.73 -2.42
C THR A 29 5.35 -6.23 -2.60
N PHE A 30 6.28 -5.83 -3.47
CA PHE A 30 6.46 -4.44 -3.90
C PHE A 30 5.86 -4.24 -5.29
N GLY A 31 4.82 -3.41 -5.37
CA GLY A 31 4.15 -3.00 -6.61
C GLY A 31 4.61 -1.63 -7.09
N ILE A 32 5.66 -1.58 -7.92
CA ILE A 32 6.27 -0.33 -8.35
C ILE A 32 5.95 -0.04 -9.81
N GLY A 33 5.61 1.20 -10.10
CA GLY A 33 5.31 1.64 -11.45
C GLY A 33 4.56 2.97 -11.49
N PRO A 34 4.31 3.51 -12.70
CA PRO A 34 3.67 4.81 -12.86
C PRO A 34 2.28 4.90 -12.23
N ALA A 35 1.89 6.10 -11.82
CA ALA A 35 0.54 6.36 -11.33
C ALA A 35 -0.54 5.98 -12.37
N GLY A 36 -1.76 5.68 -11.90
CA GLY A 36 -2.88 5.33 -12.79
C GLY A 36 -2.83 3.92 -13.41
N THR A 37 -1.86 3.08 -13.05
CA THR A 37 -1.79 1.69 -13.56
C THR A 37 -2.69 0.70 -12.80
N GLY A 38 -3.36 1.14 -11.72
CA GLY A 38 -4.29 0.35 -10.93
C GLY A 38 -3.64 -0.52 -9.86
N LYS A 39 -2.39 -0.24 -9.46
CA LYS A 39 -1.68 -1.00 -8.39
C LYS A 39 -2.45 -1.05 -7.08
N THR A 40 -2.85 0.11 -6.59
CA THR A 40 -3.62 0.26 -5.36
C THR A 40 -4.95 -0.50 -5.43
N PHE A 41 -5.67 -0.36 -6.54
CA PHE A 41 -6.92 -1.07 -6.77
C PHE A 41 -6.75 -2.59 -6.73
N LEU A 42 -5.73 -3.12 -7.41
CA LEU A 42 -5.43 -4.56 -7.40
C LEU A 42 -5.01 -5.04 -6.02
N ALA A 43 -4.22 -4.26 -5.28
CA ALA A 43 -3.81 -4.57 -3.92
C ALA A 43 -5.04 -4.67 -2.98
N VAL A 44 -5.96 -3.70 -3.07
CA VAL A 44 -7.20 -3.69 -2.29
C VAL A 44 -8.10 -4.88 -2.69
N ALA A 45 -8.19 -5.21 -4.00
CA ALA A 45 -8.97 -6.36 -4.47
C ALA A 45 -8.49 -7.68 -3.86
N VAL A 46 -7.17 -7.89 -3.83
CA VAL A 46 -6.60 -9.10 -3.21
C VAL A 46 -6.87 -9.11 -1.71
N ALA A 47 -6.64 -7.99 -1.02
CA ALA A 47 -6.89 -7.90 0.43
C ALA A 47 -8.35 -8.22 0.79
N VAL A 48 -9.30 -7.68 0.02
CA VAL A 48 -10.73 -7.99 0.19
C VAL A 48 -11.01 -9.47 -0.07
N SER A 49 -10.44 -10.05 -1.12
CA SER A 49 -10.58 -11.48 -1.41
C SER A 49 -10.04 -12.36 -0.27
N GLU A 50 -8.85 -12.06 0.24
CA GLU A 50 -8.23 -12.81 1.35
C GLU A 50 -9.06 -12.69 2.66
N LEU A 51 -9.64 -11.52 2.91
CA LEU A 51 -10.57 -11.32 4.03
C LEU A 51 -11.85 -12.14 3.85
N MET A 52 -12.46 -12.14 2.65
CA MET A 52 -13.68 -12.89 2.36
C MET A 52 -13.47 -14.40 2.43
N LEU A 53 -12.26 -14.87 2.12
CA LEU A 53 -11.85 -16.27 2.25
C LEU A 53 -11.43 -16.65 3.67
N ASN A 54 -11.53 -15.73 4.64
CA ASN A 54 -11.11 -15.90 6.04
C ASN A 54 -9.63 -16.29 6.21
N LYS A 55 -8.78 -15.93 5.26
CA LYS A 55 -7.34 -16.17 5.36
C LYS A 55 -6.64 -15.13 6.24
N VAL A 56 -7.24 -13.94 6.34
CA VAL A 56 -6.85 -12.88 7.26
C VAL A 56 -8.05 -12.39 8.04
N GLN A 57 -7.81 -11.80 9.20
CA GLN A 57 -8.86 -11.28 10.08
C GLN A 57 -9.12 -9.78 9.88
N LYS A 58 -8.13 -9.07 9.33
CA LYS A 58 -8.18 -7.62 9.16
C LYS A 58 -7.53 -7.18 7.86
N ILE A 59 -8.01 -6.05 7.35
CA ILE A 59 -7.33 -5.28 6.31
C ILE A 59 -6.86 -3.96 6.93
N ILE A 60 -5.60 -3.63 6.74
CA ILE A 60 -4.99 -2.40 7.22
C ILE A 60 -4.44 -1.63 6.02
N LEU A 61 -4.98 -0.46 5.77
CA LEU A 61 -4.61 0.42 4.68
C LEU A 61 -3.88 1.63 5.26
N ALA A 62 -2.63 1.78 4.89
CA ALA A 62 -1.78 2.86 5.37
C ALA A 62 -1.27 3.72 4.22
N ARG A 63 -1.13 5.01 4.47
CA ARG A 63 -0.51 5.98 3.57
C ARG A 63 0.44 6.88 4.36
N PRO A 64 1.63 7.22 3.85
CA PRO A 64 2.44 8.26 4.46
C PRO A 64 1.69 9.59 4.37
N ALA A 65 1.56 10.29 5.49
CA ALA A 65 1.10 11.67 5.47
C ALA A 65 2.25 12.53 4.95
N VAL A 66 2.10 13.09 3.76
CA VAL A 66 3.05 14.04 3.19
C VAL A 66 2.48 15.43 3.42
N GLU A 67 3.24 16.29 4.09
CA GLU A 67 2.96 17.71 4.12
C GLU A 67 3.33 18.30 2.75
N ALA A 68 2.43 18.15 1.78
CA ALA A 68 2.58 18.79 0.46
C ALA A 68 2.35 20.30 0.62
N GLY A 69 3.36 21.02 1.07
CA GLY A 69 3.39 22.49 1.07
C GLY A 69 2.36 23.21 1.95
N GLU A 70 1.28 22.56 2.32
CA GLU A 70 0.27 23.03 3.27
C GLU A 70 0.43 22.23 4.56
N HIS A 71 0.89 22.93 5.61
CA HIS A 71 0.99 22.35 6.94
C HIS A 71 -0.40 21.80 7.33
N LEU A 72 -0.49 20.51 7.66
CA LEU A 72 -1.70 19.88 8.23
C LEU A 72 -2.33 20.72 9.36
N GLY A 73 -1.55 21.61 9.98
CA GLY A 73 -2.00 22.58 10.99
C GLY A 73 -2.97 23.65 10.49
N PHE A 74 -3.05 23.95 9.19
CA PHE A 74 -3.90 25.00 8.63
C PHE A 74 -5.29 24.53 8.18
N LEU A 75 -5.53 23.22 8.08
CA LEU A 75 -6.86 22.71 7.77
C LEU A 75 -7.74 22.76 9.03
N PRO A 76 -8.97 23.33 8.94
CA PRO A 76 -9.91 23.30 10.07
C PRO A 76 -10.39 21.88 10.34
N GLY A 77 -10.51 21.50 11.60
CA GLY A 77 -11.03 20.22 12.04
C GLY A 77 -10.07 19.37 12.86
N ASP A 78 -10.56 18.24 13.37
CA ASP A 78 -9.79 17.25 14.09
C ASP A 78 -8.75 16.57 13.18
N LEU A 79 -7.74 15.95 13.78
CA LEU A 79 -6.69 15.19 13.05
C LEU A 79 -7.27 14.16 12.08
N SER A 80 -8.38 13.51 12.45
CA SER A 80 -9.10 12.56 11.58
C SER A 80 -9.68 13.25 10.34
N GLN A 81 -10.28 14.42 10.47
CA GLN A 81 -10.84 15.19 9.35
C GLN A 81 -9.76 15.75 8.41
N LYS A 82 -8.56 16.02 8.94
CA LYS A 82 -7.42 16.52 8.15
C LYS A 82 -6.73 15.42 7.33
N VAL A 83 -6.80 14.19 7.80
CA VAL A 83 -6.16 13.02 7.17
C VAL A 83 -7.07 12.35 6.14
N ASP A 84 -8.39 12.53 6.28
CA ASP A 84 -9.41 11.90 5.44
C ASP A 84 -9.20 12.14 3.92
N PRO A 85 -8.85 13.34 3.42
CA PRO A 85 -8.61 13.57 2.00
C PRO A 85 -7.49 12.69 1.41
N TYR A 86 -6.46 12.39 2.18
CA TYR A 86 -5.33 11.55 1.74
C TYR A 86 -5.70 10.07 1.63
N LEU A 87 -6.67 9.62 2.42
CA LEU A 87 -7.15 8.25 2.45
C LEU A 87 -8.31 8.01 1.47
N LYS A 88 -8.92 9.07 0.94
CA LYS A 88 -10.08 8.99 0.05
C LYS A 88 -9.92 8.00 -1.11
N PRO A 89 -8.80 7.94 -1.85
CA PRO A 89 -8.63 6.97 -2.93
C PRO A 89 -8.71 5.51 -2.46
N LEU A 90 -8.35 5.24 -1.21
CA LEU A 90 -8.45 3.88 -0.62
C LEU A 90 -9.90 3.56 -0.26
N TYR A 91 -10.65 4.52 0.27
CA TYR A 91 -12.10 4.39 0.49
C TYR A 91 -12.83 4.14 -0.83
N ASP A 92 -12.52 4.93 -1.87
CA ASP A 92 -13.15 4.80 -3.18
C ASP A 92 -12.92 3.39 -3.76
N ALA A 93 -11.71 2.85 -3.64
CA ALA A 93 -11.41 1.48 -4.08
C ALA A 93 -12.18 0.43 -3.30
N LEU A 94 -12.31 0.57 -1.97
CA LEU A 94 -13.12 -0.33 -1.15
C LEU A 94 -14.60 -0.26 -1.51
N TYR A 95 -15.14 0.96 -1.68
CA TYR A 95 -16.55 1.17 -2.02
C TYR A 95 -16.91 0.57 -3.38
N GLU A 96 -16.02 0.69 -4.36
CA GLU A 96 -16.22 0.11 -5.68
C GLU A 96 -16.28 -1.44 -5.62
N MET A 97 -15.51 -2.05 -4.72
CA MET A 97 -15.41 -3.52 -4.63
C MET A 97 -16.55 -4.18 -3.85
N ILE A 98 -16.91 -3.62 -2.70
CA ILE A 98 -17.85 -4.29 -1.78
C ILE A 98 -19.04 -3.42 -1.34
N GLY A 99 -19.13 -2.21 -1.87
CA GLY A 99 -20.19 -1.26 -1.60
C GLY A 99 -20.02 -0.50 -0.26
N PRO A 100 -20.56 0.73 -0.17
CA PRO A 100 -20.36 1.61 0.97
C PRO A 100 -20.93 1.06 2.28
N GLU A 101 -22.11 0.47 2.26
CA GLU A 101 -22.74 -0.07 3.48
C GLU A 101 -21.89 -1.17 4.14
N ARG A 102 -21.31 -2.06 3.32
CA ARG A 102 -20.50 -3.16 3.82
C ARG A 102 -19.15 -2.66 4.32
N VAL A 103 -18.54 -1.71 3.61
CA VAL A 103 -17.30 -1.07 4.05
C VAL A 103 -17.50 -0.40 5.39
N ASN A 104 -18.54 0.42 5.56
CA ASN A 104 -18.81 1.13 6.80
C ASN A 104 -18.99 0.17 7.98
N LYS A 105 -19.73 -0.92 7.81
CA LYS A 105 -19.86 -1.96 8.85
C LYS A 105 -18.54 -2.61 9.23
N LEU A 106 -17.63 -2.83 8.25
CA LEU A 106 -16.32 -3.43 8.51
C LEU A 106 -15.36 -2.44 9.18
N LEU A 107 -15.47 -1.14 8.86
CA LEU A 107 -14.74 -0.05 9.54
C LEU A 107 -15.19 0.09 11.01
N GLU A 108 -16.51 0.15 11.26
CA GLU A 108 -17.06 0.23 12.61
C GLU A 108 -16.62 -0.93 13.51
N ARG A 109 -16.49 -2.13 12.92
CA ARG A 109 -16.01 -3.33 13.63
C ARG A 109 -14.49 -3.41 13.76
N GLY A 110 -13.74 -2.47 13.18
CA GLY A 110 -12.28 -2.49 13.14
C GLY A 110 -11.69 -3.68 12.37
N ILE A 111 -12.48 -4.26 11.44
CA ILE A 111 -12.02 -5.32 10.51
C ILE A 111 -11.29 -4.68 9.33
N ILE A 112 -11.74 -3.52 8.87
CA ILE A 112 -10.97 -2.67 7.96
C ILE A 112 -10.52 -1.45 8.75
N GLU A 113 -9.26 -1.09 8.61
CA GLU A 113 -8.66 0.09 9.22
C GLU A 113 -7.94 0.90 8.16
N LEU A 114 -8.25 2.18 8.06
CA LEU A 114 -7.52 3.15 7.26
C LEU A 114 -6.85 4.13 8.20
N ALA A 115 -5.53 4.27 8.08
CA ALA A 115 -4.78 5.13 8.98
C ALA A 115 -3.52 5.69 8.33
N PRO A 116 -3.09 6.90 8.74
CA PRO A 116 -1.76 7.37 8.41
C PRO A 116 -0.70 6.40 8.89
N LEU A 117 0.37 6.26 8.13
CA LEU A 117 1.48 5.37 8.46
C LEU A 117 2.02 5.59 9.89
N ALA A 118 2.02 6.83 10.37
CA ALA A 118 2.49 7.18 11.71
C ALA A 118 1.74 6.43 12.83
N TYR A 119 0.46 6.07 12.61
CA TYR A 119 -0.37 5.36 13.59
C TYR A 119 -0.05 3.86 13.70
N MET A 120 0.80 3.35 12.83
CA MET A 120 1.30 1.98 12.90
C MET A 120 2.44 1.81 13.92
N ARG A 121 3.01 2.92 14.41
CA ARG A 121 4.14 2.89 15.34
C ARG A 121 3.76 2.18 16.67
N GLY A 122 4.62 1.28 17.14
CA GLY A 122 4.42 0.55 18.39
C GLY A 122 3.42 -0.62 18.32
N ARG A 123 2.85 -0.88 17.15
CA ARG A 123 1.88 -1.97 16.94
C ARG A 123 2.58 -3.20 16.35
N THR A 124 1.96 -4.37 16.54
CA THR A 124 2.26 -5.60 15.79
C THR A 124 0.98 -6.02 15.09
N LEU A 125 1.05 -6.14 13.77
CA LEU A 125 -0.11 -6.39 12.91
C LEU A 125 -0.12 -7.87 12.54
N ASN A 126 -0.85 -8.67 13.33
CA ASN A 126 -0.99 -10.12 13.14
C ASN A 126 -2.27 -10.45 12.35
N ASN A 127 -2.24 -11.56 11.62
CA ASN A 127 -3.39 -12.10 10.86
C ASN A 127 -4.08 -11.04 9.99
N SER A 128 -3.28 -10.17 9.37
CA SER A 128 -3.76 -8.99 8.67
C SER A 128 -3.24 -8.92 7.24
N TYR A 129 -4.05 -8.38 6.35
CA TYR A 129 -3.60 -7.96 5.04
C TYR A 129 -3.27 -6.47 5.08
N ILE A 130 -2.01 -6.11 4.85
CA ILE A 130 -1.52 -4.76 5.08
C ILE A 130 -1.14 -4.13 3.74
N ILE A 131 -1.66 -2.95 3.44
CA ILE A 131 -1.32 -2.19 2.23
C ILE A 131 -0.70 -0.87 2.65
N LEU A 132 0.52 -0.63 2.17
CA LEU A 132 1.17 0.68 2.24
C LEU A 132 1.14 1.29 0.85
N ASP A 133 0.30 2.29 0.66
CA ASP A 133 0.14 3.00 -0.60
C ASP A 133 0.96 4.29 -0.63
N GLU A 134 1.36 4.75 -1.82
CA GLU A 134 2.23 5.94 -2.06
C GLU A 134 3.56 5.88 -1.28
N ALA A 135 4.14 4.70 -1.22
CA ALA A 135 5.32 4.41 -0.39
C ALA A 135 6.59 5.18 -0.82
N GLN A 136 6.64 5.76 -2.03
CA GLN A 136 7.73 6.65 -2.44
C GLN A 136 7.85 7.86 -1.53
N ASN A 137 6.77 8.23 -0.84
CA ASN A 137 6.69 9.33 0.11
C ASN A 137 7.08 8.94 1.55
N CYS A 138 7.52 7.69 1.77
CA CYS A 138 8.09 7.26 3.03
C CYS A 138 9.56 7.64 3.13
N THR A 139 9.97 8.14 4.27
CA THR A 139 11.38 8.20 4.63
C THR A 139 11.92 6.79 4.93
N LYS A 140 13.24 6.64 4.95
CA LYS A 140 13.89 5.37 5.31
C LYS A 140 13.47 4.86 6.69
N SER A 141 13.35 5.75 7.68
CA SER A 141 12.91 5.40 9.03
C SER A 141 11.45 4.95 9.08
N GLN A 142 10.57 5.57 8.32
CA GLN A 142 9.17 5.19 8.19
C GLN A 142 8.99 3.84 7.51
N MET A 143 9.73 3.57 6.44
CA MET A 143 9.71 2.27 5.76
C MET A 143 10.20 1.16 6.69
N LYS A 144 11.33 1.37 7.39
CA LYS A 144 11.82 0.41 8.38
C LYS A 144 10.80 0.18 9.49
N MET A 145 10.20 1.26 10.01
CA MET A 145 9.13 1.15 11.00
C MET A 145 7.98 0.30 10.48
N PHE A 146 7.49 0.54 9.27
CA PHE A 146 6.40 -0.21 8.67
C PHE A 146 6.72 -1.71 8.54
N LEU A 147 7.85 -2.05 7.93
CA LEU A 147 8.25 -3.44 7.70
C LEU A 147 8.38 -4.24 9.01
N THR A 148 8.80 -3.58 10.09
CA THR A 148 8.89 -4.21 11.42
C THR A 148 7.54 -4.36 12.14
N ARG A 149 6.44 -3.88 11.58
CA ARG A 149 5.08 -4.06 12.12
C ARG A 149 4.38 -5.29 11.60
N ILE A 150 4.81 -5.82 10.45
CA ILE A 150 4.24 -7.02 9.83
C ILE A 150 4.46 -8.19 10.80
N GLY A 151 3.37 -8.73 11.32
CA GLY A 151 3.38 -9.77 12.32
C GLY A 151 3.05 -11.14 11.74
N PHE A 152 2.86 -12.10 12.61
CA PHE A 152 2.59 -13.48 12.25
C PHE A 152 1.25 -13.62 11.50
N GLY A 153 1.25 -14.46 10.46
CA GLY A 153 0.04 -14.72 9.66
C GLY A 153 -0.45 -13.52 8.84
N SER A 154 0.43 -12.54 8.59
CA SER A 154 0.10 -11.35 7.82
C SER A 154 0.83 -11.31 6.50
N SER A 155 0.16 -10.74 5.50
CA SER A 155 0.74 -10.40 4.20
C SER A 155 0.73 -8.90 3.98
N ALA A 156 1.72 -8.39 3.25
CA ALA A 156 1.83 -6.96 2.99
C ALA A 156 2.11 -6.65 1.51
N ILE A 157 1.48 -5.60 1.02
CA ILE A 157 1.75 -5.01 -0.29
C ILE A 157 2.20 -3.58 -0.09
N VAL A 158 3.32 -3.23 -0.72
CA VAL A 158 3.84 -1.87 -0.76
C VAL A 158 3.70 -1.35 -2.18
N THR A 159 2.87 -0.33 -2.41
CA THR A 159 2.67 0.28 -3.73
C THR A 159 3.31 1.65 -3.78
N GLY A 160 3.85 2.01 -4.95
CA GLY A 160 4.45 3.32 -5.12
C GLY A 160 4.88 3.63 -6.56
N ASP A 161 5.16 4.91 -6.81
CA ASP A 161 5.71 5.45 -8.04
C ASP A 161 7.01 6.19 -7.74
N ILE A 162 8.14 5.57 -8.05
CA ILE A 162 9.47 6.15 -7.77
C ILE A 162 9.77 7.45 -8.54
N THR A 163 8.96 7.78 -9.53
CA THR A 163 9.11 9.01 -10.33
C THR A 163 8.39 10.21 -9.73
N GLN A 164 7.48 9.97 -8.74
CA GLN A 164 6.64 10.99 -8.13
C GLN A 164 6.87 11.01 -6.61
N THR A 165 7.95 11.63 -6.18
CA THR A 165 8.23 11.79 -4.74
C THR A 165 7.98 13.22 -4.29
N ASP A 166 7.16 13.37 -3.24
CA ASP A 166 6.84 14.63 -2.59
C ASP A 166 7.68 14.85 -1.32
N LEU A 167 8.71 14.04 -1.11
CA LEU A 167 9.62 14.20 0.03
C LEU A 167 10.39 15.52 -0.06
N PRO A 168 10.71 16.17 1.07
CA PRO A 168 11.55 17.36 1.10
C PRO A 168 12.89 17.15 0.38
N LYS A 169 13.37 18.19 -0.30
CA LYS A 169 14.67 18.15 -1.00
C LYS A 169 15.78 17.66 -0.07
N GLY A 170 16.50 16.63 -0.50
CA GLY A 170 17.59 16.01 0.28
C GLY A 170 17.16 14.77 1.08
N SER A 171 15.88 14.48 1.20
CA SER A 171 15.39 13.23 1.81
C SER A 171 15.43 12.09 0.80
N LYS A 172 16.00 10.94 1.20
CA LYS A 172 15.98 9.73 0.37
C LYS A 172 14.67 8.95 0.62
N SER A 173 14.05 8.49 -0.46
CA SER A 173 12.88 7.62 -0.37
C SER A 173 13.23 6.28 0.27
N GLY A 174 12.49 5.90 1.30
CA GLY A 174 12.63 4.60 1.95
C GLY A 174 12.19 3.43 1.05
N LEU A 175 11.36 3.70 0.04
CA LEU A 175 10.97 2.71 -0.95
C LEU A 175 12.18 2.28 -1.80
N LEU A 176 13.01 3.22 -2.27
CA LEU A 176 14.21 2.89 -3.03
C LEU A 176 15.21 2.09 -2.20
N ASP A 177 15.43 2.50 -0.95
CA ASP A 177 16.31 1.78 -0.02
C ASP A 177 15.82 0.33 0.24
N ALA A 178 14.51 0.14 0.38
CA ALA A 178 13.93 -1.18 0.56
C ALA A 178 14.09 -2.08 -0.68
N ILE A 179 13.91 -1.52 -1.88
CA ILE A 179 14.11 -2.24 -3.15
C ILE A 179 15.55 -2.69 -3.30
N GLU A 180 16.51 -1.80 -3.04
CA GLU A 180 17.93 -2.12 -3.06
C GLU A 180 18.24 -3.25 -2.09
N ALA A 181 17.77 -3.18 -0.84
CA ALA A 181 17.99 -4.21 0.17
C ALA A 181 17.44 -5.58 -0.26
N VAL A 182 16.23 -5.63 -0.84
CA VAL A 182 15.63 -6.88 -1.35
C VAL A 182 16.43 -7.43 -2.53
N SER A 183 16.90 -6.58 -3.44
CA SER A 183 17.71 -7.01 -4.58
C SER A 183 19.04 -7.60 -4.14
N TYR A 184 19.70 -7.04 -3.14
CA TYR A 184 20.93 -7.59 -2.57
C TYR A 184 20.69 -8.93 -1.84
N THR A 185 19.57 -9.10 -1.16
CA THR A 185 19.26 -10.35 -0.44
C THR A 185 19.04 -11.53 -1.40
N HIS A 186 18.47 -11.29 -2.57
CA HIS A 186 18.34 -12.32 -3.60
C HIS A 186 19.66 -12.75 -4.24
N LEU A 187 20.68 -11.89 -4.20
CA LEU A 187 22.01 -12.19 -4.74
C LEU A 187 22.93 -12.91 -3.74
N THR A 188 22.63 -12.89 -2.44
CA THR A 188 23.51 -13.37 -1.38
C THR A 188 23.03 -14.61 -0.63
N LEU A 189 21.87 -15.19 -0.97
CA LEU A 189 21.45 -16.45 -0.39
C LEU A 189 22.23 -17.61 -1.09
N PRO A 190 23.17 -18.28 -0.39
CA PRO A 190 23.79 -19.47 -0.94
C PRO A 190 22.70 -20.54 -1.12
N THR A 191 22.58 -21.06 -2.32
CA THR A 191 21.84 -22.29 -2.58
C THR A 191 22.36 -23.37 -1.62
N ARG A 192 21.53 -23.78 -0.66
CA ARG A 192 21.83 -24.99 0.12
C ARG A 192 21.86 -26.17 -0.85
N SER A 193 23.07 -26.67 -1.08
CA SER A 193 23.34 -27.99 -1.64
C SER A 193 22.75 -29.09 -0.76
#